data_c45134af84f90f9da33f111d0caf1ee0
#
_entry.id   c45134af84f90f9da33f111d0caf1ee0
#
_cell.length_a   1.000
_cell.length_b   1.000
_cell.length_c   1.000
_cell.angle_alpha   90.00
_cell.angle_beta   90.00
_cell.angle_gamma   90.00
#
_symmetry.space_group_name_H-M   'P 1'
#
loop_
_entity.id
_entity.type
_entity.pdbx_description
1 polymer ?
#
loop_
_entity_poly.entity_id
_entity_poly.type
_entity_poly.pdbx_seq_one_letter_code
_entity_poly.pdbx_strand_id
1 'polypeptide(L)'
;TKDRDIYCDIANGADDLAAASAYILDKRNCGPLLVYGISSGALRAAKFAENHPERVARLALDAFVWTGEGAPTLVERRKKLPQFIEHKRRPIDLDFVYSIFNRDHPDTADKATIEAFAAAITALDDSMPNGTYIDMCSKLPIVDPKKITAPTIVMRGEFDGIASLEDLIKFYEALPNMDKQFAIMPGISHASFQQKNYMIAYHILHAFFTLPEPVYVAH
;
A
#
# COMPACT_ATOMS: atom_id res chain seq x y z
N THR A 1 4.51 4.21 19.54
CA THR A 1 4.38 4.30 21.00
C THR A 1 4.37 2.91 21.61
N LYS A 2 5.55 2.47 22.10
CA LYS A 2 5.82 1.13 22.67
C LYS A 2 4.85 0.75 23.78
N ASP A 3 4.36 1.73 24.52
CA ASP A 3 3.55 1.55 25.74
C ASP A 3 2.05 1.36 25.46
N ARG A 4 1.61 1.46 24.22
CA ARG A 4 0.23 1.22 23.85
C ARG A 4 0.04 -0.20 23.33
N ASP A 5 -0.98 -0.88 23.83
CA ASP A 5 -1.43 -2.17 23.30
C ASP A 5 -2.19 -1.96 22.00
N ILE A 6 -1.45 -1.59 20.95
CA ILE A 6 -1.99 -1.30 19.63
C ILE A 6 -1.80 -2.51 18.74
N TYR A 7 -2.90 -3.05 18.25
CA TYR A 7 -2.89 -4.15 17.29
C TYR A 7 -2.47 -3.70 15.88
N CYS A 8 -2.91 -2.53 15.45
CA CYS A 8 -2.59 -1.89 14.17
C CYS A 8 -2.88 -2.79 12.97
N ASP A 9 -4.09 -3.33 12.89
CA ASP A 9 -4.57 -4.08 11.75
C ASP A 9 -4.94 -3.14 10.57
N ILE A 10 -5.44 -3.70 9.48
CA ILE A 10 -5.81 -2.91 8.29
C ILE A 10 -7.05 -2.05 8.59
N ALA A 11 -8.00 -2.54 9.36
CA ALA A 11 -9.20 -1.79 9.73
C ALA A 11 -8.84 -0.56 10.58
N ASN A 12 -7.98 -0.70 11.60
CA ASN A 12 -7.50 0.43 12.39
C ASN A 12 -6.86 1.52 11.50
N GLY A 13 -6.08 1.13 10.50
CA GLY A 13 -5.48 2.10 9.59
C GLY A 13 -6.50 2.78 8.66
N ALA A 14 -7.57 2.11 8.28
CA ALA A 14 -8.67 2.72 7.54
C ALA A 14 -9.45 3.72 8.43
N ASP A 15 -9.66 3.41 9.71
CA ASP A 15 -10.30 4.30 10.69
C ASP A 15 -9.44 5.55 10.95
N ASP A 16 -8.11 5.39 11.03
CA ASP A 16 -7.17 6.51 11.15
C ASP A 16 -7.26 7.44 9.92
N LEU A 17 -7.35 6.87 8.70
CA LEU A 17 -7.58 7.65 7.48
C LEU A 17 -8.94 8.34 7.49
N ALA A 18 -9.99 7.70 8.00
CA ALA A 18 -11.31 8.30 8.13
C ALA A 18 -11.29 9.52 9.07
N ALA A 19 -10.61 9.41 10.21
CA ALA A 19 -10.44 10.53 11.15
C ALA A 19 -9.60 11.66 10.55
N ALA A 20 -8.45 11.31 9.92
CA ALA A 20 -7.57 12.29 9.29
C ALA A 20 -8.26 13.01 8.11
N SER A 21 -8.98 12.28 7.26
CA SER A 21 -9.71 12.87 6.14
C SER A 21 -10.79 13.84 6.61
N ALA A 22 -11.57 13.49 7.64
CA ALA A 22 -12.58 14.38 8.22
C ALA A 22 -11.95 15.70 8.70
N TYR A 23 -10.82 15.61 9.42
CA TYR A 23 -10.09 16.78 9.87
C TYR A 23 -9.57 17.64 8.72
N ILE A 24 -9.00 17.03 7.67
CA ILE A 24 -8.46 17.76 6.51
C ILE A 24 -9.58 18.46 5.74
N LEU A 25 -10.69 17.78 5.46
CA LEU A 25 -11.84 18.33 4.76
C LEU A 25 -12.40 19.54 5.48
N ASP A 26 -12.59 19.45 6.81
CA ASP A 26 -13.05 20.55 7.64
C ASP A 26 -12.02 21.69 7.67
N LYS A 27 -10.75 21.41 7.99
CA LYS A 27 -9.68 22.38 8.14
C LYS A 27 -9.36 23.16 6.86
N ARG A 28 -9.46 22.49 5.71
CA ARG A 28 -9.14 23.06 4.39
C ARG A 28 -10.37 23.57 3.66
N ASN A 29 -11.58 23.26 4.12
CA ASN A 29 -12.83 23.52 3.43
C ASN A 29 -12.74 23.11 1.94
N CYS A 30 -12.26 21.88 1.69
CA CYS A 30 -12.04 21.35 0.36
C CYS A 30 -12.96 20.18 0.06
N GLY A 31 -13.06 19.80 -1.23
CA GLY A 31 -13.76 18.62 -1.70
C GLY A 31 -12.99 17.31 -1.43
N PRO A 32 -13.45 16.20 -2.03
CA PRO A 32 -12.82 14.90 -1.85
C PRO A 32 -11.31 14.90 -2.11
N LEU A 33 -10.59 13.98 -1.46
CA LEU A 33 -9.13 13.94 -1.40
C LEU A 33 -8.53 13.05 -2.49
N LEU A 34 -7.32 13.39 -2.92
CA LEU A 34 -6.43 12.49 -3.64
C LEU A 34 -5.76 11.56 -2.62
N VAL A 35 -5.97 10.26 -2.76
CA VAL A 35 -5.51 9.26 -1.78
C VAL A 35 -4.46 8.36 -2.42
N TYR A 36 -3.30 8.26 -1.78
CA TYR A 36 -2.23 7.35 -2.15
C TYR A 36 -1.89 6.41 -0.99
N GLY A 37 -1.71 5.14 -1.31
CA GLY A 37 -1.21 4.15 -0.38
C GLY A 37 -0.18 3.23 -1.02
N ILE A 38 0.85 2.85 -0.24
CA ILE A 38 1.88 1.89 -0.66
C ILE A 38 1.89 0.69 0.29
N SER A 39 2.04 -0.52 -0.26
CA SER A 39 2.14 -1.77 0.50
C SER A 39 0.92 -1.98 1.43
N SER A 40 1.13 -2.16 2.73
CA SER A 40 0.03 -2.20 3.72
C SER A 40 -0.75 -0.89 3.79
N GLY A 41 -0.14 0.23 3.43
CA GLY A 41 -0.82 1.51 3.27
C GLY A 41 -1.80 1.50 2.10
N ALA A 42 -1.51 0.76 1.02
CA ALA A 42 -2.44 0.58 -0.08
C ALA A 42 -3.69 -0.22 0.33
N LEU A 43 -3.54 -1.26 1.17
CA LEU A 43 -4.69 -1.96 1.76
C LEU A 43 -5.57 -1.05 2.60
N ARG A 44 -4.96 -0.18 3.43
CA ARG A 44 -5.67 0.81 4.26
C ARG A 44 -6.38 1.85 3.42
N ALA A 45 -5.69 2.38 2.40
CA ALA A 45 -6.25 3.35 1.46
C ALA A 45 -7.43 2.77 0.66
N ALA A 46 -7.30 1.53 0.17
CA ALA A 46 -8.37 0.83 -0.53
C ALA A 46 -9.56 0.55 0.39
N LYS A 47 -9.31 0.10 1.64
CA LYS A 47 -10.37 -0.12 2.63
C LYS A 47 -11.06 1.17 3.05
N PHE A 48 -10.31 2.26 3.19
CA PHE A 48 -10.87 3.59 3.41
C PHE A 48 -11.76 4.03 2.23
N ALA A 49 -11.30 3.86 0.98
CA ALA A 49 -12.09 4.22 -0.19
C ALA A 49 -13.36 3.37 -0.35
N GLU A 50 -13.32 2.08 0.06
CA GLU A 50 -14.50 1.22 0.13
C GLU A 50 -15.53 1.74 1.15
N ASN A 51 -15.06 2.20 2.32
CA ASN A 51 -15.91 2.63 3.42
C ASN A 51 -16.42 4.07 3.28
N HIS A 52 -15.65 4.95 2.61
CA HIS A 52 -15.90 6.38 2.48
C HIS A 52 -15.68 6.88 1.05
N PRO A 53 -16.40 6.33 0.05
CA PRO A 53 -16.21 6.69 -1.35
C PRO A 53 -16.44 8.19 -1.63
N GLU A 54 -17.30 8.83 -0.86
CA GLU A 54 -17.60 10.27 -0.96
C GLU A 54 -16.42 11.19 -0.59
N ARG A 55 -15.38 10.65 0.05
CA ARG A 55 -14.19 11.40 0.46
C ARG A 55 -12.99 11.23 -0.45
N VAL A 56 -13.11 10.40 -1.48
CA VAL A 56 -12.00 10.04 -2.36
C VAL A 56 -12.27 10.53 -3.77
N ALA A 57 -11.49 11.53 -4.22
CA ALA A 57 -11.54 12.02 -5.60
C ALA A 57 -10.82 11.08 -6.58
N ARG A 58 -9.63 10.62 -6.20
CA ARG A 58 -8.83 9.63 -6.95
C ARG A 58 -8.03 8.77 -5.97
N LEU A 59 -7.87 7.49 -6.30
CA LEU A 59 -7.17 6.49 -5.48
C LEU A 59 -5.96 5.92 -6.23
N ALA A 60 -4.78 5.99 -5.64
CA ALA A 60 -3.59 5.34 -6.15
C ALA A 60 -3.10 4.25 -5.18
N LEU A 61 -3.00 3.01 -5.67
CA LEU A 61 -2.62 1.82 -4.91
C LEU A 61 -1.28 1.30 -5.45
N ASP A 62 -0.21 1.48 -4.68
CA ASP A 62 1.14 1.06 -5.03
C ASP A 62 1.58 -0.15 -4.22
N ALA A 63 2.25 -1.12 -4.86
CA ALA A 63 2.69 -2.35 -4.21
C ALA A 63 1.56 -3.04 -3.41
N PHE A 64 0.36 -2.98 -3.94
CA PHE A 64 -0.87 -3.48 -3.35
C PHE A 64 -0.93 -5.01 -3.41
N VAL A 65 -1.54 -5.63 -2.43
CA VAL A 65 -1.89 -7.06 -2.46
C VAL A 65 -3.40 -7.21 -2.24
N TRP A 66 -4.06 -7.98 -3.09
CA TRP A 66 -5.51 -8.22 -2.96
C TRP A 66 -5.81 -9.54 -2.25
N THR A 67 -5.67 -10.67 -2.94
CA THR A 67 -5.84 -12.00 -2.33
C THR A 67 -4.53 -12.60 -1.85
N GLY A 68 -3.41 -12.13 -2.41
CA GLY A 68 -2.08 -12.67 -2.19
C GLY A 68 -1.83 -14.00 -2.90
N GLU A 69 -2.68 -14.35 -3.87
CA GLU A 69 -2.45 -15.50 -4.75
C GLU A 69 -1.22 -15.23 -5.63
N GLY A 70 -0.34 -16.21 -5.77
CA GLY A 70 0.88 -16.08 -6.57
C GLY A 70 1.97 -15.16 -5.98
N ALA A 71 1.85 -14.71 -4.72
CA ALA A 71 2.81 -13.83 -4.06
C ALA A 71 3.85 -14.61 -3.24
N PRO A 72 5.09 -14.84 -3.75
CA PRO A 72 6.08 -15.68 -3.07
C PRO A 72 6.48 -15.16 -1.69
N THR A 73 6.64 -13.85 -1.54
CA THR A 73 6.97 -13.21 -0.26
C THR A 73 5.86 -13.45 0.78
N LEU A 74 4.59 -13.45 0.37
CA LEU A 74 3.48 -13.70 1.28
C LEU A 74 3.38 -15.18 1.67
N VAL A 75 3.69 -16.09 0.77
CA VAL A 75 3.79 -17.53 1.08
C VAL A 75 4.80 -17.77 2.20
N GLU A 76 6.00 -17.20 2.09
CA GLU A 76 7.01 -17.32 3.14
C GLU A 76 6.59 -16.63 4.45
N ARG A 77 5.94 -15.48 4.37
CA ARG A 77 5.43 -14.76 5.55
C ARG A 77 4.37 -15.55 6.29
N ARG A 78 3.47 -16.25 5.58
CA ARG A 78 2.40 -17.09 6.18
C ARG A 78 2.97 -18.20 7.06
N LYS A 79 4.15 -18.72 6.79
CA LYS A 79 4.83 -19.72 7.63
C LYS A 79 5.13 -19.21 9.03
N LYS A 80 5.27 -17.88 9.18
CA LYS A 80 5.55 -17.20 10.46
C LYS A 80 4.28 -16.71 11.18
N LEU A 81 3.09 -16.99 10.67
CA LEU A 81 1.82 -16.53 11.25
C LEU A 81 1.65 -16.91 12.74
N PRO A 82 1.98 -18.13 13.20
CA PRO A 82 1.89 -18.48 14.62
C PRO A 82 2.72 -17.53 15.51
N GLN A 83 3.93 -17.16 15.07
CA GLN A 83 4.80 -16.22 15.80
C GLN A 83 4.21 -14.81 15.86
N PHE A 84 3.54 -14.36 14.78
CA PHE A 84 2.89 -13.05 14.77
C PHE A 84 1.65 -13.01 15.69
N ILE A 85 0.96 -14.12 15.85
CA ILE A 85 -0.18 -14.22 16.78
C ILE A 85 0.30 -14.27 18.24
N GLU A 86 1.37 -15.00 18.52
CA GLU A 86 1.95 -15.13 19.85
C GLU A 86 2.52 -13.81 20.37
N HIS A 87 3.16 -13.03 19.49
CA HIS A 87 3.82 -11.77 19.85
C HIS A 87 3.06 -10.58 19.27
N LYS A 88 2.67 -9.61 20.12
CA LYS A 88 1.95 -8.40 19.67
C LYS A 88 2.79 -7.51 18.76
N ARG A 89 4.11 -7.53 18.92
CA ARG A 89 5.07 -6.73 18.16
C ARG A 89 6.25 -7.60 17.69
N ARG A 90 6.91 -7.17 16.63
CA ARG A 90 8.14 -7.73 16.10
C ARG A 90 9.24 -6.68 16.05
N PRO A 91 10.52 -7.05 16.19
CA PRO A 91 11.63 -6.12 16.09
C PRO A 91 11.74 -5.51 14.70
N ILE A 92 12.28 -4.29 14.65
CA ILE A 92 12.77 -3.62 13.45
C ILE A 92 14.28 -3.46 13.64
N ASP A 93 15.05 -4.10 12.79
CA ASP A 93 16.51 -4.01 12.76
C ASP A 93 16.99 -3.76 11.32
N LEU A 94 18.30 -3.62 11.17
CA LEU A 94 18.92 -3.40 9.86
C LEU A 94 18.64 -4.53 8.89
N ASP A 95 18.68 -5.79 9.33
CA ASP A 95 18.42 -6.94 8.47
C ASP A 95 16.99 -6.95 7.94
N PHE A 96 16.03 -6.59 8.80
CA PHE A 96 14.64 -6.40 8.38
C PHE A 96 14.54 -5.31 7.30
N VAL A 97 15.20 -4.17 7.49
CA VAL A 97 15.16 -3.06 6.51
C VAL A 97 15.82 -3.48 5.21
N TYR A 98 17.01 -4.07 5.24
CA TYR A 98 17.66 -4.59 4.04
C TYR A 98 16.79 -5.61 3.30
N SER A 99 16.04 -6.43 4.03
CA SER A 99 15.12 -7.40 3.44
C SER A 99 13.98 -6.76 2.65
N ILE A 100 13.52 -5.57 3.04
CA ILE A 100 12.45 -4.85 2.30
C ILE A 100 12.92 -4.52 0.88
N PHE A 101 14.20 -4.15 0.73
CA PHE A 101 14.75 -3.70 -0.54
C PHE A 101 15.31 -4.84 -1.41
N ASN A 102 15.85 -5.88 -0.79
CA ASN A 102 16.65 -6.89 -1.50
C ASN A 102 15.99 -8.26 -1.64
N ARG A 103 14.92 -8.56 -0.88
CA ARG A 103 14.30 -9.91 -0.87
C ARG A 103 13.67 -10.30 -2.20
N ASP A 104 13.07 -9.33 -2.91
CA ASP A 104 12.36 -9.59 -4.15
C ASP A 104 13.29 -9.49 -5.37
N HIS A 105 14.18 -8.50 -5.37
CA HIS A 105 15.27 -8.34 -6.34
C HIS A 105 16.38 -7.45 -5.75
N PRO A 106 17.65 -7.88 -5.78
CA PRO A 106 18.77 -7.09 -5.28
C PRO A 106 19.08 -5.89 -6.19
N ASP A 107 19.77 -4.90 -5.63
CA ASP A 107 20.35 -3.75 -6.35
C ASP A 107 19.35 -2.78 -7.01
N THR A 108 18.07 -2.89 -6.73
CA THR A 108 17.05 -1.93 -7.18
C THR A 108 17.09 -0.61 -6.42
N ALA A 109 17.69 -0.58 -5.22
CA ALA A 109 17.92 0.61 -4.41
C ALA A 109 19.40 0.81 -4.11
N ASP A 110 19.83 2.07 -3.96
CA ASP A 110 21.18 2.39 -3.56
C ASP A 110 21.41 2.08 -2.08
N LYS A 111 22.59 1.53 -1.76
CA LYS A 111 22.96 1.19 -0.38
C LYS A 111 22.83 2.39 0.57
N ALA A 112 23.27 3.57 0.14
CA ALA A 112 23.14 4.80 0.94
C ALA A 112 21.68 5.15 1.25
N THR A 113 20.76 4.94 0.31
CA THR A 113 19.33 5.15 0.51
C THR A 113 18.77 4.16 1.53
N ILE A 114 19.14 2.88 1.46
CA ILE A 114 18.72 1.85 2.41
C ILE A 114 19.22 2.19 3.82
N GLU A 115 20.49 2.58 3.96
CA GLU A 115 21.10 2.94 5.23
C GLU A 115 20.45 4.19 5.85
N ALA A 116 20.19 5.23 5.05
CA ALA A 116 19.51 6.44 5.51
C ALA A 116 18.06 6.13 5.95
N PHE A 117 17.34 5.31 5.19
CA PHE A 117 15.99 4.88 5.57
C PHE A 117 16.00 4.06 6.85
N ALA A 118 16.93 3.10 6.99
CA ALA A 118 17.10 2.30 8.19
C ALA A 118 17.37 3.17 9.42
N ALA A 119 18.32 4.09 9.33
CA ALA A 119 18.65 5.02 10.40
C ALA A 119 17.43 5.87 10.82
N ALA A 120 16.66 6.37 9.86
CA ALA A 120 15.48 7.19 10.14
C ALA A 120 14.38 6.41 10.89
N ILE A 121 14.07 5.19 10.48
CA ILE A 121 12.98 4.43 11.13
C ILE A 121 13.39 3.84 12.48
N THR A 122 14.63 3.34 12.62
CA THR A 122 15.11 2.76 13.90
C THR A 122 15.35 3.80 14.97
N ALA A 123 15.57 5.07 14.60
CA ALA A 123 15.61 6.18 15.54
C ALA A 123 14.26 6.48 16.19
N LEU A 124 13.14 6.11 15.53
CA LEU A 124 11.78 6.37 16.02
C LEU A 124 11.21 5.22 16.84
N ASP A 125 11.44 3.98 16.42
CA ASP A 125 10.98 2.78 17.13
C ASP A 125 11.87 1.59 16.76
N ASP A 126 12.01 0.63 17.70
CA ASP A 126 12.75 -0.63 17.51
C ASP A 126 11.84 -1.82 17.23
N SER A 127 10.54 -1.59 17.15
CA SER A 127 9.55 -2.64 16.94
C SER A 127 8.28 -2.11 16.30
N MET A 128 7.51 -3.00 15.67
CA MET A 128 6.22 -2.66 15.07
C MET A 128 5.13 -3.68 15.42
N PRO A 129 3.85 -3.23 15.50
CA PRO A 129 2.71 -4.12 15.75
C PRO A 129 2.54 -5.18 14.66
N ASN A 130 2.03 -6.36 15.04
CA ASN A 130 1.86 -7.49 14.13
C ASN A 130 0.48 -7.59 13.47
N GLY A 131 -0.51 -6.76 13.85
CA GLY A 131 -1.87 -6.84 13.33
C GLY A 131 -1.95 -6.79 11.80
N THR A 132 -1.20 -5.89 11.17
CA THR A 132 -1.10 -5.81 9.70
C THR A 132 -0.60 -7.13 9.08
N TYR A 133 0.41 -7.79 9.68
CA TYR A 133 0.94 -9.05 9.16
C TYR A 133 -0.01 -10.21 9.38
N ILE A 134 -0.72 -10.23 10.52
CA ILE A 134 -1.76 -11.22 10.80
C ILE A 134 -2.87 -11.10 9.76
N ASP A 135 -3.36 -9.89 9.47
CA ASP A 135 -4.38 -9.65 8.47
C ASP A 135 -3.94 -10.12 7.07
N MET A 136 -2.75 -9.71 6.63
CA MET A 136 -2.22 -10.10 5.31
C MET A 136 -1.97 -11.61 5.18
N CYS A 137 -1.64 -12.30 6.28
CA CYS A 137 -1.39 -13.74 6.26
C CYS A 137 -2.66 -14.59 6.34
N SER A 138 -3.75 -14.09 6.98
CA SER A 138 -4.91 -14.91 7.35
C SER A 138 -6.26 -14.40 6.89
N LYS A 139 -6.39 -13.13 6.45
CA LYS A 139 -7.70 -12.51 6.18
C LYS A 139 -7.89 -11.97 4.77
N LEU A 140 -6.89 -12.10 3.87
CA LEU A 140 -7.07 -11.63 2.48
C LEU A 140 -8.12 -12.49 1.74
N PRO A 141 -8.95 -11.87 0.89
CA PRO A 141 -9.03 -10.45 0.59
C PRO A 141 -9.79 -9.65 1.66
N ILE A 142 -9.26 -8.45 2.02
CA ILE A 142 -9.88 -7.53 2.99
C ILE A 142 -10.74 -6.49 2.28
N VAL A 143 -10.44 -6.21 1.02
CA VAL A 143 -11.05 -5.17 0.19
C VAL A 143 -11.94 -5.80 -0.87
N ASP A 144 -13.15 -5.27 -1.02
CA ASP A 144 -14.05 -5.60 -2.13
C ASP A 144 -13.90 -4.53 -3.25
N PRO A 145 -13.24 -4.85 -4.38
CA PRO A 145 -13.02 -3.89 -5.46
C PRO A 145 -14.32 -3.31 -6.03
N LYS A 146 -15.42 -4.06 -5.97
CA LYS A 146 -16.73 -3.62 -6.49
C LYS A 146 -17.31 -2.42 -5.72
N LYS A 147 -16.83 -2.15 -4.52
CA LYS A 147 -17.25 -1.03 -3.70
C LYS A 147 -16.36 0.20 -3.85
N ILE A 148 -15.24 0.10 -4.54
CA ILE A 148 -14.36 1.23 -4.81
C ILE A 148 -14.85 1.94 -6.07
N THR A 149 -15.60 3.01 -5.90
CA THR A 149 -16.22 3.78 -7.00
C THR A 149 -15.35 4.93 -7.51
N ALA A 150 -14.33 5.33 -6.78
CA ALA A 150 -13.40 6.37 -7.18
C ALA A 150 -12.54 5.95 -8.39
N PRO A 151 -12.16 6.88 -9.28
CA PRO A 151 -11.11 6.66 -10.26
C PRO A 151 -9.86 6.09 -9.59
N THR A 152 -9.34 4.97 -10.12
CA THR A 152 -8.27 4.21 -9.42
C THR A 152 -7.13 3.84 -10.34
N ILE A 153 -5.89 4.06 -9.89
CA ILE A 153 -4.69 3.49 -10.51
C ILE A 153 -4.09 2.41 -9.60
N VAL A 154 -3.76 1.28 -10.20
CA VAL A 154 -2.97 0.21 -9.56
C VAL A 154 -1.55 0.27 -10.10
N MET A 155 -0.57 0.46 -9.22
CA MET A 155 0.85 0.57 -9.54
C MET A 155 1.61 -0.62 -8.96
N ARG A 156 2.51 -1.21 -9.75
CA ARG A 156 3.30 -2.36 -9.34
C ARG A 156 4.74 -2.23 -9.80
N GLY A 157 5.70 -2.46 -8.91
CA GLY A 157 7.10 -2.66 -9.31
C GLY A 157 7.26 -3.96 -10.12
N GLU A 158 8.12 -3.95 -11.13
CA GLU A 158 8.42 -5.12 -11.97
C GLU A 158 8.78 -6.36 -11.14
N PHE A 159 9.57 -6.15 -10.08
CA PHE A 159 10.09 -7.22 -9.22
C PHE A 159 9.37 -7.37 -7.88
N ASP A 160 8.19 -6.77 -7.71
CA ASP A 160 7.45 -6.85 -6.45
C ASP A 160 6.95 -8.28 -6.16
N GLY A 161 7.53 -8.93 -5.16
CA GLY A 161 7.20 -10.30 -4.76
C GLY A 161 5.97 -10.43 -3.84
N ILE A 162 5.40 -9.32 -3.38
CA ILE A 162 4.13 -9.31 -2.60
C ILE A 162 2.93 -9.11 -3.53
N ALA A 163 3.09 -8.27 -4.54
CA ALA A 163 2.04 -7.88 -5.48
C ALA A 163 2.12 -8.73 -6.76
N SER A 164 1.49 -9.91 -6.77
CA SER A 164 1.41 -10.76 -7.97
C SER A 164 0.68 -10.03 -9.09
N LEU A 165 1.20 -10.12 -10.31
CA LEU A 165 0.62 -9.45 -11.47
C LEU A 165 -0.80 -9.97 -11.76
N GLU A 166 -0.98 -11.28 -11.73
CA GLU A 166 -2.25 -11.93 -12.01
C GLU A 166 -3.32 -11.56 -10.97
N ASP A 167 -2.95 -11.49 -9.69
CA ASP A 167 -3.84 -11.09 -8.61
C ASP A 167 -4.31 -9.63 -8.80
N LEU A 168 -3.37 -8.75 -9.16
CA LEU A 168 -3.68 -7.33 -9.38
C LEU A 168 -4.47 -7.07 -10.66
N ILE A 169 -4.29 -7.86 -11.73
CA ILE A 169 -5.12 -7.76 -12.93
C ILE A 169 -6.56 -8.14 -12.60
N LYS A 170 -6.80 -9.21 -11.86
CA LYS A 170 -8.15 -9.60 -11.40
C LYS A 170 -8.80 -8.51 -10.55
N PHE A 171 -8.03 -7.88 -9.65
CA PHE A 171 -8.51 -6.74 -8.88
C PHE A 171 -8.90 -5.57 -9.77
N TYR A 172 -8.01 -5.18 -10.70
CA TYR A 172 -8.22 -4.09 -11.65
C TYR A 172 -9.46 -4.31 -12.52
N GLU A 173 -9.66 -5.53 -13.03
CA GLU A 173 -10.83 -5.89 -13.83
C GLU A 173 -12.12 -5.73 -13.02
N ALA A 174 -12.11 -6.08 -11.74
CA ALA A 174 -13.28 -6.02 -10.86
C ALA A 174 -13.65 -4.60 -10.41
N LEU A 175 -12.79 -3.59 -10.57
CA LEU A 175 -13.11 -2.20 -10.29
C LEU A 175 -14.22 -1.68 -11.19
N PRO A 176 -15.31 -1.08 -10.65
CA PRO A 176 -16.49 -0.67 -11.44
C PRO A 176 -16.27 0.59 -12.26
N ASN A 177 -15.42 1.52 -11.80
CA ASN A 177 -15.17 2.77 -12.50
C ASN A 177 -14.28 2.55 -13.73
N MET A 178 -14.70 3.05 -14.89
CA MET A 178 -13.95 2.93 -16.15
C MET A 178 -12.78 3.91 -16.24
N ASP A 179 -12.73 4.99 -15.43
CA ASP A 179 -11.54 5.82 -15.23
C ASP A 179 -10.58 5.08 -14.29
N LYS A 180 -9.97 4.01 -14.81
CA LYS A 180 -9.03 3.16 -14.08
C LYS A 180 -7.78 2.89 -14.91
N GLN A 181 -6.64 2.81 -14.25
CA GLN A 181 -5.34 2.61 -14.87
C GLN A 181 -4.57 1.48 -14.19
N PHE A 182 -3.68 0.83 -14.93
CA PHE A 182 -2.74 -0.14 -14.42
C PHE A 182 -1.33 0.19 -14.92
N ALA A 183 -0.35 0.27 -14.01
CA ALA A 183 1.02 0.61 -14.37
C ALA A 183 2.03 -0.37 -13.77
N ILE A 184 2.93 -0.89 -14.60
CA ILE A 184 4.11 -1.63 -14.17
C ILE A 184 5.31 -0.68 -14.23
N MET A 185 6.07 -0.60 -13.15
CA MET A 185 7.23 0.27 -13.02
C MET A 185 8.51 -0.53 -13.21
N PRO A 186 9.22 -0.35 -14.34
CA PRO A 186 10.41 -1.13 -14.66
C PRO A 186 11.56 -0.85 -13.68
N GLY A 187 12.30 -1.89 -13.31
CA GLY A 187 13.45 -1.81 -12.41
C GLY A 187 13.11 -1.45 -10.96
N ILE A 188 11.85 -1.56 -10.56
CA ILE A 188 11.36 -1.28 -9.20
C ILE A 188 10.95 -2.60 -8.54
N SER A 189 11.34 -2.79 -7.29
CA SER A 189 10.84 -3.84 -6.41
C SER A 189 9.70 -3.32 -5.52
N HIS A 190 9.65 -3.67 -4.23
CA HIS A 190 8.50 -3.35 -3.37
C HIS A 190 8.42 -1.89 -2.90
N ALA A 191 9.54 -1.20 -2.68
CA ALA A 191 9.57 0.14 -2.05
C ALA A 191 9.78 1.25 -3.10
N SER A 192 8.74 1.61 -3.85
CA SER A 192 8.81 2.41 -5.08
C SER A 192 9.59 3.72 -4.97
N PHE A 193 9.38 4.50 -3.90
CA PHE A 193 10.02 5.81 -3.73
C PHE A 193 11.49 5.79 -3.30
N GLN A 194 11.98 4.67 -2.81
CA GLN A 194 13.37 4.51 -2.36
C GLN A 194 14.22 3.72 -3.36
N GLN A 195 13.68 3.44 -4.54
CA GLN A 195 14.38 2.71 -5.61
C GLN A 195 15.17 3.67 -6.51
N LYS A 196 16.14 3.15 -7.28
CA LYS A 196 16.88 3.95 -8.26
C LYS A 196 15.98 4.62 -9.30
N ASN A 197 14.91 3.93 -9.69
CA ASN A 197 13.93 4.40 -10.67
C ASN A 197 12.73 5.15 -10.03
N TYR A 198 12.85 5.67 -8.81
CA TYR A 198 11.77 6.29 -8.05
C TYR A 198 11.00 7.39 -8.80
N MET A 199 11.66 8.12 -9.71
CA MET A 199 11.02 9.17 -10.51
C MET A 199 9.89 8.65 -11.40
N ILE A 200 9.89 7.35 -11.77
CA ILE A 200 8.79 6.73 -12.50
C ILE A 200 7.51 6.78 -11.65
N ALA A 201 7.60 6.43 -10.36
CA ALA A 201 6.45 6.47 -9.45
C ALA A 201 5.89 7.89 -9.30
N TYR A 202 6.75 8.89 -9.12
CA TYR A 202 6.32 10.29 -9.07
C TYR A 202 5.63 10.76 -10.35
N HIS A 203 6.21 10.42 -11.51
CA HIS A 203 5.64 10.79 -12.81
C HIS A 203 4.24 10.20 -13.00
N ILE A 204 4.07 8.91 -12.70
CA ILE A 204 2.78 8.22 -12.81
C ILE A 204 1.76 8.85 -11.88
N LEU A 205 2.10 9.07 -10.61
CA LEU A 205 1.20 9.66 -9.63
C LEU A 205 0.80 11.09 -10.01
N HIS A 206 1.77 11.91 -10.44
CA HIS A 206 1.47 13.28 -10.88
C HIS A 206 0.52 13.25 -12.06
N ALA A 207 0.80 12.46 -13.10
CA ALA A 207 -0.05 12.35 -14.28
C ALA A 207 -1.48 11.88 -13.91
N PHE A 208 -1.60 10.86 -13.06
CA PHE A 208 -2.90 10.33 -12.64
C PHE A 208 -3.71 11.33 -11.79
N PHE A 209 -3.07 12.00 -10.83
CA PHE A 209 -3.75 12.93 -9.94
C PHE A 209 -4.10 14.28 -10.58
N THR A 210 -3.46 14.62 -11.68
CA THR A 210 -3.76 15.84 -12.47
C THR A 210 -4.54 15.55 -13.76
N LEU A 211 -4.95 14.30 -13.97
CA LEU A 211 -5.75 13.93 -15.15
C LEU A 211 -7.09 14.71 -15.12
N PRO A 212 -7.46 15.38 -16.21
CA PRO A 212 -8.78 16.03 -16.30
C PRO A 212 -9.90 15.01 -16.25
N GLU A 213 -11.06 15.44 -15.78
CA GLU A 213 -12.26 14.59 -15.84
C GLU A 213 -12.63 14.27 -17.27
N PRO A 214 -13.13 13.05 -17.55
CA PRO A 214 -13.61 12.67 -18.88
C PRO A 214 -14.73 13.60 -19.35
N VAL A 215 -14.61 14.13 -20.57
CA VAL A 215 -15.65 14.99 -21.18
C VAL A 215 -16.87 14.17 -21.61
N TYR A 216 -16.64 12.90 -21.93
CA TYR A 216 -17.70 11.94 -22.29
C TYR A 216 -17.62 10.70 -21.39
N VAL A 217 -18.73 10.36 -20.78
CA VAL A 217 -18.91 9.10 -20.03
C VAL A 217 -20.17 8.43 -20.58
N ALA A 218 -20.04 7.19 -21.07
CA ALA A 218 -21.19 6.39 -21.50
C ALA A 218 -22.06 6.04 -20.29
N HIS A 219 -23.36 6.23 -20.43
CA HIS A 219 -24.36 5.90 -19.40
C HIS A 219 -24.83 4.46 -19.55
#